data_34db7126d19d82a2aabbe375388840a0
#
_entry.id   34db7126d19d82a2aabbe375388840a0
#
_cell.length_a   1.000
_cell.length_b   1.000
_cell.length_c   1.000
_cell.angle_alpha   90.00
_cell.angle_beta   90.00
_cell.angle_gamma   90.00
#
_symmetry.space_group_name_H-M   'P 1'
#
loop_
_entity.id
_entity.type
_entity.pdbx_description
1 polymer ?
#
loop_
_entity_poly.entity_id
_entity_poly.type
_entity_poly.pdbx_seq_one_letter_code
_entity_poly.pdbx_strand_id
1 'polypeptide(L)'
;IEGPCHMTELVSEPWLEDELVVFAAPDAPVLQQPVTLKTLADAPWILRERGSGTREIVDYLLLSHLPSFQLGMELGNSEAIKHAVRHGMGISCLSRRVIADLLEAGTLIELAIPLPRLTRTLYRIHHRQKHISKALTRFLSYCRE
;
A
#
# COMPACT_ATOMS: atom_id res chain seq x y z
N ILE A 1 -7.14 -5.17 -9.51
CA ILE A 1 -6.64 -5.97 -8.39
C ILE A 1 -5.14 -5.73 -8.20
N GLU A 2 -4.61 -6.10 -7.05
CA GLU A 2 -3.25 -5.82 -6.57
C GLU A 2 -2.27 -6.98 -6.81
N GLY A 3 -2.39 -7.68 -7.89
CA GLY A 3 -1.51 -8.79 -8.25
C GLY A 3 -2.10 -9.61 -9.39
N PRO A 4 -1.32 -10.54 -9.97
CA PRO A 4 -1.80 -11.35 -11.07
C PRO A 4 -2.95 -12.26 -10.62
N CYS A 5 -3.97 -12.37 -11.47
CA CYS A 5 -5.09 -13.28 -11.26
C CYS A 5 -4.77 -14.65 -11.87
N HIS A 6 -4.91 -15.71 -11.08
CA HIS A 6 -4.66 -17.09 -11.53
C HIS A 6 -5.92 -17.85 -11.94
N MET A 7 -7.08 -17.18 -11.96
CA MET A 7 -8.35 -17.80 -12.37
C MET A 7 -8.43 -17.88 -13.90
N THR A 8 -8.64 -19.07 -14.46
CA THR A 8 -8.64 -19.32 -15.90
C THR A 8 -9.79 -18.65 -16.64
N GLU A 9 -10.90 -18.41 -15.96
CA GLU A 9 -12.08 -17.74 -16.51
C GLU A 9 -11.90 -16.23 -16.63
N LEU A 10 -10.86 -15.66 -15.99
CA LEU A 10 -10.62 -14.23 -16.00
C LEU A 10 -9.50 -13.87 -16.98
N VAL A 11 -9.65 -12.74 -17.62
CA VAL A 11 -8.59 -12.04 -18.34
C VAL A 11 -8.01 -11.00 -17.39
N SER A 12 -6.70 -11.04 -17.21
CA SER A 12 -5.95 -10.09 -16.36
C SER A 12 -4.99 -9.32 -17.25
N GLU A 13 -5.10 -8.00 -17.24
CA GLU A 13 -4.25 -7.10 -18.01
C GLU A 13 -3.57 -6.12 -17.05
N PRO A 14 -2.22 -5.94 -17.14
CA PRO A 14 -1.55 -4.91 -16.36
C PRO A 14 -2.14 -3.54 -16.71
N TRP A 15 -2.35 -2.72 -15.69
CA TRP A 15 -2.98 -1.41 -15.85
C TRP A 15 -2.06 -0.27 -15.48
N LEU A 16 -1.58 -0.22 -14.25
CA LEU A 16 -0.68 0.84 -13.80
C LEU A 16 0.27 0.34 -12.72
N GLU A 17 1.41 1.00 -12.62
CA GLU A 17 2.33 0.83 -11.49
C GLU A 17 1.88 1.71 -10.32
N ASP A 18 1.93 1.14 -9.13
CA ASP A 18 1.57 1.79 -7.88
C ASP A 18 2.75 1.68 -6.89
N GLU A 19 3.11 2.80 -6.30
CA GLU A 19 4.20 2.88 -5.33
C GLU A 19 3.65 2.77 -3.91
N LEU A 20 4.24 1.91 -3.11
CA LEU A 20 3.98 1.81 -1.68
C LEU A 20 5.03 2.62 -0.92
N VAL A 21 4.60 3.33 0.10
CA VAL A 21 5.49 4.14 0.93
C VAL A 21 5.23 3.87 2.40
N VAL A 22 6.31 3.83 3.18
CA VAL A 22 6.21 3.77 4.64
C VAL A 22 6.04 5.20 5.18
N PHE A 23 5.13 5.38 6.10
CA PHE A 23 4.79 6.72 6.61
C PHE A 23 4.47 6.71 8.11
N ALA A 24 4.61 7.89 8.71
CA ALA A 24 4.38 8.14 10.13
C ALA A 24 3.75 9.52 10.35
N ALA A 25 3.31 9.80 11.58
CA ALA A 25 3.01 11.16 12.01
C ALA A 25 4.29 12.01 12.09
N PRO A 26 4.21 13.35 11.91
CA PRO A 26 5.39 14.23 11.94
C PRO A 26 6.22 14.20 13.24
N ASP A 27 5.58 13.86 14.34
CA ASP A 27 6.17 13.77 15.68
C ASP A 27 6.44 12.32 16.13
N ALA A 28 6.32 11.37 15.21
CA ALA A 28 6.51 9.96 15.54
C ALA A 28 7.92 9.66 16.07
N PRO A 29 8.05 8.82 17.12
CA PRO A 29 9.35 8.48 17.71
C PRO A 29 10.38 7.92 16.71
N VAL A 30 9.93 7.24 15.66
CA VAL A 30 10.79 6.68 14.61
C VAL A 30 11.56 7.77 13.86
N LEU A 31 11.08 9.02 13.83
CA LEU A 31 11.75 10.18 13.20
C LEU A 31 12.81 10.83 14.07
N GLN A 32 12.90 10.50 15.36
CA GLN A 32 13.88 11.05 16.30
C GLN A 32 15.26 10.42 16.16
N GLN A 33 15.43 9.43 15.30
CA GLN A 33 16.65 8.71 15.02
C GLN A 33 16.73 8.33 13.54
N PRO A 34 17.90 7.95 13.01
CA PRO A 34 18.02 7.50 11.63
C PRO A 34 17.09 6.31 11.34
N VAL A 35 16.37 6.40 10.22
CA VAL A 35 15.48 5.31 9.76
C VAL A 35 16.35 4.16 9.24
N THR A 36 16.34 3.05 9.95
CA THR A 36 17.04 1.81 9.63
C THR A 36 16.07 0.63 9.66
N LEU A 37 16.48 -0.54 9.15
CA LEU A 37 15.65 -1.76 9.28
C LEU A 37 15.37 -2.10 10.75
N LYS A 38 16.31 -1.81 11.64
CA LYS A 38 16.13 -2.03 13.08
C LYS A 38 15.06 -1.08 13.66
N THR A 39 15.16 0.22 13.40
CA THR A 39 14.18 1.18 13.91
C THR A 39 12.78 0.95 13.36
N LEU A 40 12.67 0.45 12.12
CA LEU A 40 11.40 0.00 11.54
C LEU A 40 10.89 -1.28 12.21
N ALA A 41 11.78 -2.23 12.54
CA ALA A 41 11.41 -3.46 13.24
C ALA A 41 10.88 -3.21 14.66
N ASP A 42 11.45 -2.21 15.35
CA ASP A 42 11.10 -1.82 16.73
C ASP A 42 9.84 -0.93 16.80
N ALA A 43 9.41 -0.34 15.68
CA ALA A 43 8.23 0.52 15.64
C ALA A 43 6.91 -0.30 15.65
N PRO A 44 5.83 0.21 16.26
CA PRO A 44 4.52 -0.43 16.17
C PRO A 44 3.92 -0.25 14.77
N TRP A 45 3.65 -1.34 14.08
CA TRP A 45 3.06 -1.35 12.74
C TRP A 45 1.53 -1.39 12.79
N ILE A 46 0.89 -0.54 12.02
CA ILE A 46 -0.55 -0.56 11.76
C ILE A 46 -0.74 -1.07 10.34
N LEU A 47 -1.28 -2.26 10.18
CA LEU A 47 -1.35 -2.95 8.90
C LEU A 47 -2.79 -3.24 8.50
N ARG A 48 -2.98 -3.51 7.21
CA ARG A 48 -4.24 -4.08 6.72
C ARG A 48 -4.43 -5.49 7.30
N GLU A 49 -5.66 -5.91 7.30
CA GLU A 49 -6.08 -7.25 7.71
C GLU A 49 -5.44 -8.34 6.82
N ARG A 50 -5.28 -9.53 7.39
CA ARG A 50 -4.84 -10.71 6.62
C ARG A 50 -5.84 -11.04 5.52
N GLY A 51 -5.33 -11.35 4.33
CA GLY A 51 -6.14 -11.56 3.12
C GLY A 51 -6.37 -10.29 2.30
N SER A 52 -5.95 -9.12 2.76
CA SER A 52 -5.85 -7.91 1.94
C SER A 52 -4.69 -8.03 0.95
N GLY A 53 -4.93 -7.77 -0.34
CA GLY A 53 -3.85 -7.73 -1.33
C GLY A 53 -2.77 -6.71 -0.98
N THR A 54 -3.12 -5.55 -0.42
CA THR A 54 -2.14 -4.58 0.09
C THR A 54 -1.30 -5.20 1.21
N ARG A 55 -1.90 -5.97 2.13
CA ARG A 55 -1.17 -6.63 3.20
C ARG A 55 -0.18 -7.66 2.66
N GLU A 56 -0.58 -8.49 1.74
CA GLU A 56 0.27 -9.52 1.12
C GLU A 56 1.49 -8.90 0.44
N ILE A 57 1.29 -7.80 -0.30
CA ILE A 57 2.39 -7.09 -0.96
C ILE A 57 3.33 -6.43 0.06
N VAL A 58 2.81 -5.82 1.12
CA VAL A 58 3.62 -5.23 2.20
C VAL A 58 4.43 -6.30 2.92
N ASP A 59 3.83 -7.44 3.24
CA ASP A 59 4.53 -8.58 3.84
C ASP A 59 5.69 -9.05 2.94
N TYR A 60 5.46 -9.15 1.64
CA TYR A 60 6.45 -9.61 0.68
C TYR A 60 7.56 -8.59 0.40
N LEU A 61 7.21 -7.34 0.08
CA LEU A 61 8.17 -6.32 -0.37
C LEU A 61 8.91 -5.62 0.77
N LEU A 62 8.34 -5.58 1.95
CA LEU A 62 8.88 -4.81 3.08
C LEU A 62 9.15 -5.68 4.30
N LEU A 63 8.14 -6.31 4.86
CA LEU A 63 8.29 -6.99 6.15
C LEU A 63 9.21 -8.21 6.08
N SER A 64 9.35 -8.84 4.91
CA SER A 64 10.32 -9.92 4.68
C SER A 64 11.79 -9.47 4.83
N HIS A 65 12.06 -8.18 4.72
CA HIS A 65 13.40 -7.59 4.91
C HIS A 65 13.69 -7.18 6.35
N LEU A 66 12.68 -7.17 7.20
CA LEU A 66 12.85 -6.85 8.61
C LEU A 66 13.24 -8.12 9.39
N PRO A 67 14.17 -8.03 10.37
CA PRO A 67 14.53 -9.17 11.22
C PRO A 67 13.35 -9.63 12.09
N SER A 68 12.46 -8.72 12.41
CA SER A 68 11.18 -8.90 13.09
C SER A 68 10.32 -7.65 12.86
N PHE A 69 9.05 -7.65 13.25
CA PHE A 69 8.25 -6.45 13.35
C PHE A 69 7.21 -6.58 14.45
N GLN A 70 6.83 -5.45 15.03
CA GLN A 70 5.79 -5.39 16.05
C GLN A 70 4.46 -5.03 15.39
N LEU A 71 3.53 -5.98 15.31
CA LEU A 71 2.16 -5.69 14.92
C LEU A 71 1.44 -4.98 16.07
N GLY A 72 1.27 -3.68 15.94
CA GLY A 72 0.55 -2.86 16.91
C GLY A 72 -0.96 -2.93 16.71
N MET A 73 -1.41 -2.91 15.45
CA MET A 73 -2.84 -2.91 15.12
C MET A 73 -3.08 -3.49 13.72
N GLU A 74 -4.20 -4.18 13.56
CA GLU A 74 -4.70 -4.66 12.27
C GLU A 74 -6.07 -4.02 11.98
N LEU A 75 -6.23 -3.37 10.82
CA LEU A 75 -7.42 -2.61 10.46
C LEU A 75 -7.93 -2.99 9.06
N GLY A 76 -9.25 -3.05 8.92
CA GLY A 76 -9.94 -3.54 7.72
C GLY A 76 -10.02 -2.54 6.56
N ASN A 77 -9.47 -1.32 6.69
CA ASN A 77 -9.46 -0.35 5.60
C ASN A 77 -8.35 0.70 5.74
N SER A 78 -7.96 1.28 4.61
CA SER A 78 -6.85 2.25 4.55
C SER A 78 -7.17 3.59 5.22
N GLU A 79 -8.42 4.02 5.26
CA GLU A 79 -8.80 5.28 5.93
C GLU A 79 -8.59 5.19 7.45
N ALA A 80 -8.99 4.07 8.05
CA ALA A 80 -8.74 3.84 9.48
C ALA A 80 -7.23 3.82 9.79
N ILE A 81 -6.41 3.22 8.91
CA ILE A 81 -4.95 3.22 9.04
C ILE A 81 -4.39 4.65 8.99
N LYS A 82 -4.80 5.44 7.99
CA LYS A 82 -4.38 6.85 7.84
C LYS A 82 -4.66 7.64 9.12
N HIS A 83 -5.86 7.52 9.67
CA HIS A 83 -6.24 8.19 10.92
C HIS A 83 -5.43 7.70 12.12
N ALA A 84 -5.25 6.40 12.28
CA ALA A 84 -4.48 5.85 13.40
C ALA A 84 -3.02 6.32 13.37
N VAL A 85 -2.36 6.28 12.18
CA VAL A 85 -0.99 6.76 12.03
C VAL A 85 -0.90 8.27 12.29
N ARG A 86 -1.82 9.07 11.73
CA ARG A 86 -1.87 10.53 11.96
C ARG A 86 -1.96 10.89 13.44
N HIS A 87 -2.59 10.05 14.25
CA HIS A 87 -2.70 10.22 15.71
C HIS A 87 -1.55 9.57 16.49
N GLY A 88 -0.43 9.24 15.83
CA GLY A 88 0.77 8.75 16.48
C GLY A 88 0.70 7.32 17.02
N MET A 89 -0.29 6.52 16.58
CA MET A 89 -0.47 5.15 17.09
C MET A 89 0.57 4.15 16.53
N GLY A 90 1.37 4.56 15.54
CA GLY A 90 2.39 3.72 14.92
C GLY A 90 2.76 4.20 13.52
N ILE A 91 3.40 3.31 12.76
CA ILE A 91 3.77 3.50 11.36
C ILE A 91 3.00 2.54 10.47
N SER A 92 2.91 2.85 9.17
CA SER A 92 2.25 1.96 8.22
C SER A 92 2.89 2.04 6.83
N CYS A 93 2.45 1.16 5.93
CA CYS A 93 2.81 1.15 4.52
C CYS A 93 1.56 1.02 3.66
N LEU A 94 1.31 2.02 2.83
CA LEU A 94 0.18 2.08 1.89
C LEU A 94 0.62 2.65 0.55
N SER A 95 -0.26 2.58 -0.45
CA SER A 95 -0.07 3.27 -1.72
C SER A 95 0.13 4.77 -1.49
N ARG A 96 1.14 5.35 -2.15
CA ARG A 96 1.39 6.79 -2.18
C ARG A 96 0.14 7.57 -2.59
N ARG A 97 -0.64 7.05 -3.56
CA ARG A 97 -1.88 7.65 -4.05
C ARG A 97 -2.96 7.76 -2.98
N VAL A 98 -3.00 6.81 -2.05
CA VAL A 98 -4.00 6.77 -0.97
C VAL A 98 -3.73 7.82 0.12
N ILE A 99 -2.46 8.21 0.29
CA ILE A 99 -2.05 9.15 1.34
C ILE A 99 -1.51 10.48 0.80
N ALA A 100 -1.61 10.72 -0.51
CA ALA A 100 -1.01 11.87 -1.18
C ALA A 100 -1.46 13.21 -0.57
N ASP A 101 -2.74 13.35 -0.32
CA ASP A 101 -3.34 14.54 0.30
C ASP A 101 -2.78 14.83 1.70
N LEU A 102 -2.52 13.81 2.49
CA LEU A 102 -1.98 13.95 3.84
C LEU A 102 -0.46 14.20 3.84
N LEU A 103 0.27 13.67 2.85
CA LEU A 103 1.68 14.01 2.63
C LEU A 103 1.82 15.47 2.19
N GLU A 104 1.02 15.93 1.23
CA GLU A 104 1.00 17.32 0.75
C GLU A 104 0.63 18.30 1.87
N ALA A 105 -0.32 17.93 2.73
CA ALA A 105 -0.72 18.71 3.90
C ALA A 105 0.32 18.66 5.05
N GLY A 106 1.37 17.85 4.97
CA GLY A 106 2.37 17.66 6.02
C GLY A 106 1.83 17.00 7.29
N THR A 107 0.65 16.39 7.24
CA THR A 107 0.05 15.68 8.38
C THR A 107 0.50 14.23 8.51
N LEU A 108 1.12 13.72 7.45
CA LEU A 108 1.90 12.48 7.43
C LEU A 108 3.26 12.76 6.80
N ILE A 109 4.27 12.02 7.23
CA ILE A 109 5.64 12.09 6.70
C ILE A 109 6.02 10.74 6.13
N GLU A 110 6.55 10.74 4.90
CA GLU A 110 7.16 9.57 4.31
C GLU A 110 8.51 9.27 4.96
N LEU A 111 8.73 8.02 5.31
CA LEU A 111 10.00 7.56 5.86
C LEU A 111 10.94 7.13 4.73
N ALA A 112 12.14 7.71 4.69
CA ALA A 112 13.20 7.28 3.78
C ALA A 112 13.77 5.94 4.27
N ILE A 113 13.23 4.83 3.76
CA ILE A 113 13.63 3.48 4.16
C ILE A 113 14.88 3.03 3.38
N PRO A 114 15.78 2.22 3.98
CA PRO A 114 16.98 1.72 3.32
C PRO A 114 16.68 0.48 2.44
N LEU A 115 15.67 0.58 1.59
CA LEU A 115 15.24 -0.46 0.65
C LEU A 115 14.98 0.16 -0.73
N PRO A 116 15.00 -0.62 -1.81
CA PRO A 116 14.53 -0.17 -3.11
C PRO A 116 13.08 0.33 -3.05
N ARG A 117 12.67 1.10 -4.07
CA ARG A 117 11.28 1.52 -4.21
C ARG A 117 10.35 0.32 -4.17
N LEU A 118 9.34 0.39 -3.32
CA LEU A 118 8.34 -0.66 -3.18
C LEU A 118 7.26 -0.42 -4.22
N THR A 119 7.28 -1.16 -5.32
CA THR A 119 6.29 -1.00 -6.40
C THR A 119 5.49 -2.27 -6.61
N ARG A 120 4.25 -2.11 -7.06
CA ARG A 120 3.37 -3.20 -7.48
C ARG A 120 2.65 -2.84 -8.77
N THR A 121 2.28 -3.84 -9.55
CA THR A 121 1.41 -3.64 -10.71
C THR A 121 -0.04 -3.86 -10.30
N LEU A 122 -0.90 -2.90 -10.62
CA LEU A 122 -2.35 -3.06 -10.55
C LEU A 122 -2.86 -3.64 -11.87
N TYR A 123 -3.83 -4.54 -11.79
CA TYR A 123 -4.38 -5.24 -12.95
C TYR A 123 -5.86 -4.93 -13.11
N ARG A 124 -6.28 -4.78 -14.36
CA ARG A 124 -7.69 -4.84 -14.74
C ARG A 124 -8.05 -6.28 -14.97
N ILE A 125 -9.18 -6.69 -14.41
CA ILE A 125 -9.69 -8.05 -14.63
C ILE A 125 -11.13 -8.01 -15.13
N HIS A 126 -11.46 -8.94 -16.01
CA HIS A 126 -12.83 -9.19 -16.41
C HIS A 126 -13.02 -10.66 -16.76
N HIS A 127 -14.26 -11.13 -16.69
CA HIS A 127 -14.56 -12.49 -17.12
C HIS A 127 -14.32 -12.66 -18.63
N ARG A 128 -13.72 -13.76 -19.04
CA ARG A 128 -13.36 -14.03 -20.45
C ARG A 128 -14.56 -13.94 -21.41
N GLN A 129 -15.76 -14.33 -20.96
CA GLN A 129 -17.00 -14.25 -21.72
C GLN A 129 -17.74 -12.92 -21.51
N LYS A 130 -17.12 -11.93 -20.86
CA LYS A 130 -17.76 -10.62 -20.64
C LYS A 130 -18.00 -9.92 -21.96
N HIS A 131 -19.25 -9.60 -22.26
CA HIS A 131 -19.57 -8.70 -23.36
C HIS A 131 -19.08 -7.29 -23.05
N ILE A 132 -18.17 -6.77 -23.88
CA ILE A 132 -17.63 -5.41 -23.76
C ILE A 132 -18.60 -4.46 -24.49
N SER A 133 -19.46 -3.80 -23.73
CA SER A 133 -20.38 -2.81 -24.26
C SER A 133 -19.66 -1.53 -24.73
N LYS A 134 -20.30 -0.73 -25.58
CA LYS A 134 -19.76 0.59 -26.00
C LYS A 134 -19.49 1.50 -24.81
N ALA A 135 -20.33 1.48 -23.78
CA ALA A 135 -20.13 2.25 -22.56
C ALA A 135 -18.87 1.80 -21.81
N LEU A 136 -18.67 0.49 -21.66
CA LEU A 136 -17.47 -0.08 -21.03
C LEU A 136 -16.21 0.25 -21.85
N THR A 137 -16.25 0.14 -23.19
CA THR A 137 -15.14 0.53 -24.05
C THR A 137 -14.78 2.00 -23.85
N ARG A 138 -15.77 2.87 -23.79
CA ARG A 138 -15.56 4.32 -23.53
C ARG A 138 -14.99 4.56 -22.14
N PHE A 139 -15.49 3.91 -21.10
CA PHE A 139 -14.92 3.98 -19.75
C PHE A 139 -13.45 3.53 -19.73
N LEU A 140 -13.14 2.39 -20.34
CA LEU A 140 -11.77 1.87 -20.41
C LEU A 140 -10.83 2.80 -21.17
N SER A 141 -11.32 3.61 -22.13
CA SER A 141 -10.49 4.60 -22.83
C SER A 141 -10.03 5.75 -21.92
N TYR A 142 -10.79 6.07 -20.87
CA TYR A 142 -10.37 7.05 -19.84
C TYR A 142 -9.42 6.45 -18.80
N CYS A 143 -9.33 5.14 -18.70
CA CYS A 143 -8.41 4.44 -17.80
C CYS A 143 -7.05 4.14 -18.45
N ARG A 144 -6.76 4.71 -19.60
CA ARG A 144 -5.45 4.63 -20.27
C ARG A 144 -4.66 5.87 -19.87
N GLU A 145 -3.69 5.70 -19.04
CA GLU A 145 -2.55 6.60 -18.91
C GLU A 145 -1.36 5.99 -19.63
#